data_5039a80c2e31fb27d390de14017f596e
#
_entry.id   5039a80c2e31fb27d390de14017f596e
#
_cell.length_a   1.000
_cell.length_b   1.000
_cell.length_c   1.000
_cell.angle_alpha   90.00
_cell.angle_beta   90.00
_cell.angle_gamma   90.00
#
_symmetry.space_group_name_H-M   'P 1'
#
loop_
_entity.id
_entity.type
_entity.pdbx_description
1 polymer ?
#
loop_
_entity_poly.entity_id
_entity_poly.type
_entity_poly.pdbx_seq_one_letter_code
_entity_poly.pdbx_strand_id
1 'polypeptide(L)' 'MEKIWANRLIAGDWTWVQVPEKRKAAVEQELISRVASGEISEDKFNEIIGG' A
#
# COMPACT_ATOMS: atom_id res chain seq x y z
N MET A 1 5.18 -6.87 9.06
CA MET A 1 4.59 -7.50 7.88
C MET A 1 3.96 -6.48 6.94
N GLU A 2 3.11 -5.61 7.46
CA GLU A 2 2.47 -4.59 6.61
C GLU A 2 3.45 -3.62 5.98
N LYS A 3 4.56 -3.35 6.65
CA LYS A 3 5.57 -2.45 6.09
C LYS A 3 6.24 -3.05 4.86
N ILE A 4 6.48 -4.35 4.89
CA ILE A 4 7.07 -5.06 3.76
C ILE A 4 6.10 -5.01 2.58
N TRP A 5 4.81 -5.28 2.83
CA TRP A 5 3.79 -5.21 1.80
C TRP A 5 3.72 -3.80 1.20
N ALA A 6 3.71 -2.77 2.06
CA ALA A 6 3.63 -1.40 1.58
C ALA A 6 4.84 -1.05 0.71
N ASN A 7 6.04 -1.43 1.14
CA ASN A 7 7.25 -1.16 0.38
C ASN A 7 7.20 -1.81 -1.00
N ARG A 8 6.72 -3.06 -1.07
CA ARG A 8 6.65 -3.79 -2.33
C ARG A 8 5.57 -3.22 -3.26
N LEU A 9 4.45 -2.82 -2.69
CA LEU A 9 3.38 -2.22 -3.47
C LEU A 9 3.82 -0.88 -4.05
N ILE A 10 4.50 -0.06 -3.25
CA ILE A 10 5.01 1.22 -3.71
C ILE A 10 6.05 1.03 -4.81
N ALA A 11 6.91 0.04 -4.67
CA ALA A 11 7.93 -0.27 -5.66
C ALA A 11 7.37 -0.88 -6.94
N GLY A 12 6.13 -1.39 -6.89
CA GLY A 12 5.51 -2.03 -8.03
C GLY A 12 5.85 -3.51 -8.17
N ASP A 13 6.53 -4.09 -7.18
CA ASP A 13 6.92 -5.49 -7.23
C ASP A 13 5.74 -6.43 -6.98
N TRP A 14 4.78 -6.00 -6.16
CA TRP A 14 3.58 -6.77 -5.84
C TRP A 14 2.36 -5.93 -6.12
N THR A 15 1.21 -6.59 -6.26
CA THR A 15 -0.05 -5.90 -6.52
C THR A 15 -1.00 -6.01 -5.33
N TRP A 16 -1.97 -5.10 -5.26
CA TRP A 16 -2.95 -5.08 -4.18
C TRP A 16 -3.73 -6.39 -4.09
N VAL A 17 -4.02 -6.99 -5.25
CA VAL A 17 -4.76 -8.26 -5.31
C VAL A 17 -4.01 -9.38 -4.57
N GLN A 18 -2.69 -9.32 -4.53
CA GLN A 18 -1.88 -10.35 -3.87
C GLN A 18 -1.91 -10.24 -2.35
N VAL A 19 -2.34 -9.11 -1.81
CA VAL A 19 -2.39 -8.91 -0.36
C VAL A 19 -3.43 -9.84 0.24
N PRO A 20 -3.06 -10.68 1.23
CA PRO A 20 -4.04 -11.55 1.89
C PRO A 20 -5.18 -10.73 2.50
N GLU A 21 -6.39 -11.26 2.39
CA GLU A 21 -7.57 -10.56 2.86
C GLU A 21 -7.42 -10.12 4.32
N LYS A 22 -6.85 -10.97 5.15
CA LYS A 22 -6.67 -10.68 6.58
C LYS A 22 -5.69 -9.54 6.83
N ARG A 23 -4.86 -9.21 5.85
CA ARG A 23 -3.82 -8.18 6.01
C ARG A 23 -4.16 -6.89 5.29
N LYS A 24 -5.20 -6.89 4.47
CA LYS A 24 -5.53 -5.71 3.66
C LYS A 24 -5.75 -4.46 4.50
N ALA A 25 -6.47 -4.60 5.61
CA ALA A 25 -6.73 -3.44 6.47
C ALA A 25 -5.44 -2.86 7.03
N ALA A 26 -4.53 -3.72 7.51
CA ALA A 26 -3.27 -3.26 8.07
C ALA A 26 -2.37 -2.64 7.00
N VAL A 27 -2.33 -3.25 5.82
CA VAL A 27 -1.52 -2.74 4.71
C VAL A 27 -2.07 -1.39 4.24
N GLU A 28 -3.39 -1.28 4.16
CA GLU A 28 -4.03 -0.02 3.78
C GLU A 28 -3.67 1.09 4.77
N GLN A 29 -3.73 0.80 6.06
CA GLN A 29 -3.36 1.78 7.08
C GLN A 29 -1.91 2.20 6.95
N GLU A 30 -1.02 1.28 6.64
CA GLU A 30 0.37 1.62 6.43
C GLU A 30 0.54 2.53 5.21
N LEU A 31 -0.18 2.26 4.13
CA LEU A 31 -0.14 3.11 2.94
C LEU A 31 -0.68 4.52 3.24
N ILE A 32 -1.77 4.59 4.01
CA ILE A 32 -2.33 5.88 4.43
C ILE A 32 -1.28 6.66 5.23
N SER A 33 -0.57 5.98 6.12
CA SER A 33 0.50 6.59 6.90
C SER A 33 1.59 7.16 5.99
N ARG A 34 1.92 6.44 4.90
CA ARG A 34 2.93 6.91 3.93
C ARG A 34 2.46 8.14 3.18
N VAL A 35 1.16 8.21 2.88
CA VAL A 35 0.58 9.41 2.27
C VAL A 35 0.68 10.59 3.25
N ALA A 36 0.33 10.36 4.51
CA ALA A 36 0.35 11.40 5.52
C ALA A 36 1.75 11.94 5.75
N SER A 37 2.76 11.09 5.63
CA SER A 37 4.16 11.52 5.81
C SER A 37 4.74 12.18 4.57
N GLY A 38 4.01 12.18 3.45
CA GLY A 38 4.49 12.74 2.20
C GLY A 38 5.36 11.80 1.38
N GLU A 39 5.51 10.55 1.81
CA GLU A 39 6.34 9.59 1.10
C GLU A 39 5.75 9.23 -0.26
N ILE A 40 4.42 9.12 -0.36
CA ILE A 40 3.72 8.88 -1.62
C ILE A 40 2.55 9.83 -1.72
N SER A 41 2.07 10.07 -2.93
CA SER A 41 0.92 10.93 -3.17
C SER A 41 -0.38 10.15 -3.02
N GLU A 42 -1.49 10.88 -2.88
CA GLU A 42 -2.81 10.24 -2.88
C GLU A 42 -3.08 9.54 -4.21
N ASP A 43 -2.61 10.13 -5.30
CA ASP A 43 -2.76 9.51 -6.62
C ASP A 43 -2.05 8.15 -6.66
N LYS A 44 -0.86 8.07 -6.07
CA LYS A 44 -0.13 6.81 -6.00
C LYS A 44 -0.88 5.80 -5.14
N PHE A 45 -1.42 6.25 -4.01
CA PHE A 45 -2.22 5.40 -3.14
C PHE A 45 -3.42 4.82 -3.89
N ASN A 46 -4.16 5.68 -4.59
CA ASN A 46 -5.33 5.25 -5.36
C ASN A 46 -4.96 4.28 -6.47
N GLU A 47 -3.82 4.52 -7.11
CA GLU A 47 -3.31 3.63 -8.16
C GLU A 47 -3.03 2.24 -7.61
N ILE A 48 -2.40 2.16 -6.43
CA ILE A 48 -2.08 0.89 -5.79
C ILE A 48 -3.36 0.14 -5.44
N ILE A 49 -4.30 0.81 -4.76
CA ILE A 49 -5.54 0.18 -4.29
C ILE A 49 -6.46 -0.15 -5.46
N GLY A 50 -6.54 0.73 -6.44
CA GLY A 50 -7.44 0.58 -7.58
C GLY A 50 -6.94 -0.37 -8.65
N GLY A 51 -5.66 -0.62 -8.64
CA GLY A 51 -5.06 -1.50 -9.64
C GLY A 51 -5.06 -2.93 -9.22
#